data_95dca745a7eddb7fd6b1a7f5c3e3cafd
#
_entry.id   95dca745a7eddb7fd6b1a7f5c3e3cafd
#
_cell.length_a   1.000
_cell.length_b   1.000
_cell.length_c   1.000
_cell.angle_alpha   90.00
_cell.angle_beta   90.00
_cell.angle_gamma   90.00
#
_symmetry.space_group_name_H-M   'P 1'
#
loop_
_entity.id
_entity.type
_entity.pdbx_description
1 polymer ?
#
loop_
_entity_poly.entity_id
_entity_poly.type
_entity_poly.pdbx_seq_one_letter_code
_entity_poly.pdbx_strand_id
1 'polypeptide(L)'
;MNTGKYVFSQLIEFLPKRIFDGIVKRHSGDKWTKAMSCWNQLLLMMFGQLSGCDSLRELACVIAAHQSKSYHLGFGKGPFARSTLEYANANRDYKIFEEFAYYMINLAQSKRIDREFVINGKFYAFDSTTIDLCLSLYEWARFRKTKGGIKVHTLFDVVTQIPVYIHITEAKIHDMNAMDDIPYEPYAFYIFDKGYYDLARLYTIATIGSHFIIRQKSSFNYEVIDGEDVLDGADNVLLDQMIRPVGYHTKKKYPAELRRIVYYAPDLKRTFTFLTNNRELKAKDIALLYKERWQVELFFRWIKLHLRVKSFWGNTENAVRIQIYTAIATYCLVAIVEHDCQLNRSTFNVLRVLSHSLLDKTSIRDLFSNSESLDDRYIEDCSQLKFDFVC
;
A
#
# COMPACT_ATOMS: atom_id res chain seq x y z
N MET A 1 20.00 20.55 -14.95
CA MET A 1 20.30 21.04 -13.58
C MET A 1 19.13 21.87 -13.09
N ASN A 2 18.47 21.45 -12.01
CA ASN A 2 17.32 22.19 -11.43
C ASN A 2 17.77 23.18 -10.34
N THR A 3 18.95 23.79 -10.50
CA THR A 3 19.49 24.79 -9.59
C THR A 3 18.53 25.97 -9.49
N GLY A 4 18.02 26.23 -8.28
CA GLY A 4 17.13 27.36 -7.98
C GLY A 4 15.64 27.04 -7.86
N LYS A 5 15.17 25.83 -8.21
CA LYS A 5 13.79 25.38 -7.93
C LYS A 5 13.71 24.71 -6.56
N TYR A 6 12.63 24.94 -5.86
CA TYR A 6 12.35 24.22 -4.61
C TYR A 6 12.19 22.72 -4.86
N VAL A 7 12.59 21.86 -3.93
CA VAL A 7 12.46 20.41 -4.02
C VAL A 7 11.02 20.01 -4.30
N PHE A 8 10.05 20.61 -3.62
CA PHE A 8 8.64 20.33 -3.92
C PHE A 8 8.26 20.68 -5.36
N SER A 9 8.77 21.78 -5.92
CA SER A 9 8.53 22.15 -7.32
C SER A 9 9.13 21.16 -8.29
N GLN A 10 10.28 20.57 -7.94
CA GLN A 10 10.91 19.51 -8.74
C GLN A 10 10.08 18.24 -8.68
N LEU A 11 9.50 17.87 -7.51
CA LEU A 11 8.60 16.73 -7.37
C LEU A 11 7.34 16.87 -8.25
N ILE A 12 6.75 18.07 -8.30
CA ILE A 12 5.55 18.34 -9.10
C ILE A 12 5.79 18.10 -10.60
N GLU A 13 7.00 18.28 -11.10
CA GLU A 13 7.34 18.04 -12.53
C GLU A 13 7.14 16.59 -12.95
N PHE A 14 7.21 15.63 -12.01
CA PHE A 14 6.92 14.22 -12.27
C PHE A 14 5.42 13.89 -12.29
N LEU A 15 4.55 14.83 -11.88
CA LEU A 15 3.11 14.62 -11.93
C LEU A 15 2.58 14.83 -13.36
N PRO A 16 1.80 13.88 -13.91
CA PRO A 16 1.22 13.98 -15.24
C PRO A 16 0.00 14.94 -15.25
N LYS A 17 0.26 16.23 -15.14
CA LYS A 17 -0.77 17.27 -15.03
C LYS A 17 -1.83 17.18 -16.12
N ARG A 18 -1.44 16.93 -17.37
CA ARG A 18 -2.37 16.81 -18.51
C ARG A 18 -3.38 15.68 -18.30
N ILE A 19 -2.96 14.59 -17.72
CA ILE A 19 -3.84 13.46 -17.38
C ILE A 19 -4.80 13.86 -16.27
N PHE A 20 -4.28 14.46 -15.21
CA PHE A 20 -5.11 14.96 -14.11
C PHE A 20 -6.17 15.96 -14.61
N ASP A 21 -5.78 16.94 -15.43
CA ASP A 21 -6.72 17.91 -16.02
C ASP A 21 -7.81 17.21 -16.86
N GLY A 22 -7.45 16.14 -17.58
CA GLY A 22 -8.40 15.29 -18.31
C GLY A 22 -9.41 14.60 -17.39
N ILE A 23 -8.96 14.07 -16.26
CA ILE A 23 -9.80 13.45 -15.22
C ILE A 23 -10.73 14.50 -14.63
N VAL A 24 -10.20 15.65 -14.22
CA VAL A 24 -10.98 16.76 -13.66
C VAL A 24 -12.09 17.20 -14.63
N LYS A 25 -11.80 17.27 -15.91
CA LYS A 25 -12.78 17.62 -16.95
C LYS A 25 -13.90 16.59 -17.05
N ARG A 26 -13.59 15.29 -17.04
CA ARG A 26 -14.61 14.20 -17.08
C ARG A 26 -15.56 14.26 -15.89
N HIS A 27 -15.05 14.55 -14.71
CA HIS A 27 -15.83 14.65 -13.48
C HIS A 27 -16.37 16.07 -13.22
N SER A 28 -16.16 17.02 -14.14
CA SER A 28 -16.56 18.42 -13.94
C SER A 28 -16.07 19.03 -12.62
N GLY A 29 -14.89 18.59 -12.12
CA GLY A 29 -14.39 18.89 -10.77
C GLY A 29 -14.11 20.38 -10.52
N ASP A 30 -13.78 21.15 -11.55
CA ASP A 30 -13.53 22.60 -11.45
C ASP A 30 -14.73 23.45 -11.94
N LYS A 31 -15.89 22.81 -12.18
CA LYS A 31 -17.10 23.56 -12.55
C LYS A 31 -17.49 24.51 -11.42
N TRP A 32 -17.66 25.79 -11.75
CA TRP A 32 -17.98 26.86 -10.81
C TRP A 32 -16.91 27.19 -9.76
N THR A 33 -15.69 26.66 -9.93
CA THR A 33 -14.60 26.93 -9.01
C THR A 33 -13.94 28.27 -9.32
N LYS A 34 -13.86 29.17 -8.29
CA LYS A 34 -13.26 30.51 -8.44
C LYS A 34 -11.82 30.57 -7.90
N ALA A 35 -11.53 29.90 -6.79
CA ALA A 35 -10.29 30.10 -6.05
C ALA A 35 -9.42 28.83 -5.91
N MET A 36 -10.02 27.64 -5.77
CA MET A 36 -9.33 26.41 -5.48
C MET A 36 -9.58 25.37 -6.58
N SER A 37 -8.71 25.31 -7.59
CA SER A 37 -8.79 24.24 -8.59
C SER A 37 -8.50 22.86 -7.97
N CYS A 38 -8.96 21.78 -8.63
CA CYS A 38 -8.61 20.42 -8.22
C CYS A 38 -7.10 20.19 -8.20
N TRP A 39 -6.38 20.83 -9.13
CA TRP A 39 -4.91 20.78 -9.17
C TRP A 39 -4.29 21.41 -7.93
N ASN A 40 -4.74 22.61 -7.55
CA ASN A 40 -4.23 23.26 -6.35
C ASN A 40 -4.59 22.47 -5.08
N GLN A 41 -5.79 21.87 -5.03
CA GLN A 41 -6.18 20.96 -3.94
C GLN A 41 -5.23 19.77 -3.86
N LEU A 42 -4.96 19.09 -4.97
CA LEU A 42 -4.02 17.97 -5.03
C LEU A 42 -2.63 18.37 -4.50
N LEU A 43 -2.08 19.46 -5.01
CA LEU A 43 -0.74 19.92 -4.62
C LEU A 43 -0.67 20.32 -3.14
N LEU A 44 -1.68 21.01 -2.61
CA LEU A 44 -1.73 21.37 -1.19
C LEU A 44 -1.85 20.15 -0.30
N MET A 45 -2.69 19.17 -0.68
CA MET A 45 -2.83 17.91 0.04
C MET A 45 -1.51 17.12 0.04
N MET A 46 -0.85 16.98 -1.12
CA MET A 46 0.45 16.31 -1.23
C MET A 46 1.53 17.03 -0.42
N PHE A 47 1.60 18.36 -0.49
CA PHE A 47 2.56 19.13 0.29
C PHE A 47 2.34 18.93 1.78
N GLY A 48 1.10 19.03 2.25
CA GLY A 48 0.78 18.83 3.67
C GLY A 48 1.13 17.44 4.17
N GLN A 49 0.89 16.40 3.36
CA GLN A 49 1.26 15.02 3.68
C GLN A 49 2.78 14.85 3.73
N LEU A 50 3.50 15.34 2.72
CA LEU A 50 4.96 15.25 2.65
C LEU A 50 5.65 16.07 3.76
N SER A 51 5.13 17.26 4.10
CA SER A 51 5.64 18.09 5.19
C SER A 51 5.24 17.61 6.59
N GLY A 52 4.42 16.55 6.66
CA GLY A 52 4.03 15.96 7.93
C GLY A 52 3.01 16.77 8.74
N CYS A 53 2.23 17.66 8.11
CA CYS A 53 1.18 18.42 8.78
C CYS A 53 0.10 17.49 9.37
N ASP A 54 -0.26 17.69 10.62
CA ASP A 54 -1.29 16.92 11.31
C ASP A 54 -2.72 17.44 11.07
N SER A 55 -2.86 18.67 10.54
CA SER A 55 -4.15 19.29 10.30
C SER A 55 -4.12 20.32 9.17
N LEU A 56 -5.31 20.63 8.60
CA LEU A 56 -5.45 21.74 7.66
C LEU A 56 -5.12 23.11 8.28
N ARG A 57 -5.24 23.25 9.60
CA ARG A 57 -4.84 24.48 10.32
C ARG A 57 -3.32 24.64 10.26
N GLU A 58 -2.60 23.56 10.54
CA GLU A 58 -1.14 23.56 10.47
C GLU A 58 -0.65 23.81 9.05
N LEU A 59 -1.24 23.10 8.06
CA LEU A 59 -0.93 23.36 6.65
C LEU A 59 -1.15 24.81 6.26
N ALA A 60 -2.25 25.44 6.68
CA ALA A 60 -2.53 26.82 6.41
C ALA A 60 -1.49 27.76 7.06
N CYS A 61 -1.05 27.47 8.30
CA CYS A 61 0.01 28.23 8.96
C CYS A 61 1.35 28.10 8.21
N VAL A 62 1.74 26.88 7.79
CA VAL A 62 2.98 26.64 7.04
C VAL A 62 2.95 27.39 5.70
N ILE A 63 1.85 27.31 4.95
CA ILE A 63 1.73 28.01 3.67
C ILE A 63 1.73 29.54 3.87
N ALA A 64 1.05 30.06 4.91
CA ALA A 64 1.05 31.48 5.24
C ALA A 64 2.46 31.99 5.58
N ALA A 65 3.22 31.27 6.38
CA ALA A 65 4.61 31.57 6.72
C ALA A 65 5.54 31.60 5.48
N HIS A 66 5.18 30.85 4.44
CA HIS A 66 5.94 30.76 3.19
C HIS A 66 5.20 31.37 1.99
N GLN A 67 4.32 32.32 2.21
CA GLN A 67 3.47 32.90 1.15
C GLN A 67 4.26 33.45 -0.05
N SER A 68 5.42 34.06 0.19
CA SER A 68 6.32 34.53 -0.88
C SER A 68 6.84 33.40 -1.80
N LYS A 69 6.85 32.15 -1.31
CA LYS A 69 7.26 30.97 -2.07
C LYS A 69 6.09 30.30 -2.79
N SER A 70 4.83 30.57 -2.43
CA SER A 70 3.62 29.85 -2.88
C SER A 70 3.52 29.75 -4.40
N TYR A 71 3.84 30.81 -5.11
CA TYR A 71 3.85 30.80 -6.59
C TYR A 71 4.87 29.79 -7.15
N HIS A 72 6.06 29.78 -6.60
CA HIS A 72 7.14 28.88 -7.02
C HIS A 72 6.88 27.42 -6.60
N LEU A 73 6.04 27.20 -5.58
CA LEU A 73 5.59 25.87 -5.14
C LEU A 73 4.39 25.35 -5.94
N GLY A 74 3.90 26.14 -6.91
CA GLY A 74 2.76 25.73 -7.77
C GLY A 74 1.37 26.01 -7.20
N PHE A 75 1.26 26.67 -6.02
CA PHE A 75 -0.04 26.93 -5.37
C PHE A 75 -0.79 28.15 -5.92
N GLY A 76 -0.20 28.88 -6.89
CA GLY A 76 -0.76 30.13 -7.42
C GLY A 76 -0.32 31.38 -6.64
N LYS A 77 -0.85 32.56 -7.03
CA LYS A 77 -0.44 33.86 -6.48
C LYS A 77 -1.26 34.33 -5.27
N GLY A 78 -2.44 33.75 -5.05
CA GLY A 78 -3.37 34.20 -4.01
C GLY A 78 -3.13 33.52 -2.65
N PRO A 79 -3.59 34.16 -1.56
CA PRO A 79 -3.59 33.52 -0.27
C PRO A 79 -4.50 32.28 -0.27
N PHE A 80 -4.07 31.25 0.43
CA PHE A 80 -4.83 30.04 0.63
C PHE A 80 -5.70 30.16 1.89
N ALA A 81 -7.00 29.99 1.75
CA ALA A 81 -7.91 29.94 2.89
C ALA A 81 -8.20 28.50 3.31
N ARG A 82 -7.98 28.16 4.56
CA ARG A 82 -8.25 26.83 5.13
C ARG A 82 -9.66 26.36 4.82
N SER A 83 -10.67 27.21 5.04
CA SER A 83 -12.08 26.89 4.79
C SER A 83 -12.38 26.52 3.33
N THR A 84 -11.65 27.09 2.38
CA THR A 84 -11.80 26.75 0.96
C THR A 84 -11.31 25.33 0.68
N LEU A 85 -10.22 24.90 1.29
CA LEU A 85 -9.72 23.52 1.16
C LEU A 85 -10.61 22.52 1.92
N GLU A 86 -11.09 22.88 3.12
CA GLU A 86 -12.09 22.08 3.85
C GLU A 86 -13.34 21.85 3.01
N TYR A 87 -13.88 22.91 2.42
CA TYR A 87 -15.04 22.82 1.52
C TYR A 87 -14.76 21.96 0.29
N ALA A 88 -13.59 22.14 -0.33
CA ALA A 88 -13.18 21.34 -1.49
C ALA A 88 -13.07 19.84 -1.12
N ASN A 89 -12.44 19.50 0.01
CA ASN A 89 -12.32 18.12 0.49
C ASN A 89 -13.68 17.50 0.83
N ALA A 90 -14.62 18.28 1.35
CA ALA A 90 -15.96 17.78 1.70
C ALA A 90 -16.85 17.54 0.49
N ASN A 91 -16.74 18.34 -0.58
CA ASN A 91 -17.76 18.43 -1.63
C ASN A 91 -17.29 18.01 -3.04
N ARG A 92 -15.98 17.99 -3.32
CA ARG A 92 -15.48 17.51 -4.62
C ARG A 92 -15.55 16.00 -4.69
N ASP A 93 -15.90 15.48 -5.84
CA ASP A 93 -15.97 14.04 -6.07
C ASP A 93 -14.59 13.39 -5.85
N TYR A 94 -14.50 12.50 -4.85
CA TYR A 94 -13.28 11.77 -4.54
C TYR A 94 -12.79 10.90 -5.70
N LYS A 95 -13.68 10.54 -6.63
CA LYS A 95 -13.35 9.72 -7.81
C LYS A 95 -12.29 10.38 -8.70
N ILE A 96 -12.16 11.71 -8.66
CA ILE A 96 -11.09 12.44 -9.36
C ILE A 96 -9.72 11.98 -8.81
N PHE A 97 -9.60 11.91 -7.49
CA PHE A 97 -8.35 11.54 -6.82
C PHE A 97 -8.12 10.03 -6.86
N GLU A 98 -9.18 9.24 -6.81
CA GLU A 98 -9.14 7.78 -7.00
C GLU A 98 -8.61 7.42 -8.39
N GLU A 99 -9.21 7.94 -9.45
CA GLU A 99 -8.79 7.69 -10.83
C GLU A 99 -7.35 8.14 -11.08
N PHE A 100 -6.98 9.29 -10.50
CA PHE A 100 -5.60 9.77 -10.58
C PHE A 100 -4.62 8.88 -9.80
N ALA A 101 -5.01 8.40 -8.63
CA ALA A 101 -4.18 7.46 -7.86
C ALA A 101 -3.93 6.17 -8.62
N TYR A 102 -4.95 5.60 -9.27
CA TYR A 102 -4.77 4.42 -10.12
C TYR A 102 -3.90 4.69 -11.34
N TYR A 103 -3.99 5.87 -11.95
CA TYR A 103 -3.05 6.25 -13.00
C TYR A 103 -1.61 6.30 -12.49
N MET A 104 -1.38 6.91 -11.33
CA MET A 104 -0.05 6.97 -10.70
C MET A 104 0.48 5.60 -10.30
N ILE A 105 -0.38 4.69 -9.84
CA ILE A 105 -0.07 3.28 -9.58
C ILE A 105 0.49 2.62 -10.86
N ASN A 106 -0.26 2.69 -11.95
CA ASN A 106 0.13 2.09 -13.23
C ASN A 106 1.46 2.67 -13.75
N LEU A 107 1.63 3.99 -13.61
CA LEU A 107 2.86 4.66 -13.99
C LEU A 107 4.06 4.19 -13.13
N ALA A 108 3.89 4.12 -11.83
CA ALA A 108 4.94 3.65 -10.91
C ALA A 108 5.30 2.18 -11.16
N GLN A 109 4.32 1.31 -11.41
CA GLN A 109 4.55 -0.08 -11.77
C GLN A 109 5.35 -0.20 -13.08
N SER A 110 4.96 0.53 -14.13
CA SER A 110 5.66 0.50 -15.42
C SER A 110 7.13 0.93 -15.33
N LYS A 111 7.47 1.80 -14.37
CA LYS A 111 8.85 2.24 -14.11
C LYS A 111 9.67 1.19 -13.36
N ARG A 112 9.02 0.32 -12.57
CA ARG A 112 9.69 -0.66 -11.71
C ARG A 112 9.60 -2.10 -12.22
N ILE A 113 9.14 -2.30 -13.44
CA ILE A 113 8.95 -3.63 -14.04
C ILE A 113 10.24 -4.44 -14.14
N ASP A 114 11.37 -3.76 -14.34
CA ASP A 114 12.70 -4.38 -14.48
C ASP A 114 13.39 -4.64 -13.13
N ARG A 115 12.67 -4.51 -12.02
CA ARG A 115 13.22 -4.79 -10.70
C ARG A 115 13.53 -6.27 -10.59
N GLU A 116 14.78 -6.60 -10.28
CA GLU A 116 15.21 -7.98 -10.11
C GLU A 116 14.46 -8.63 -8.94
N PHE A 117 13.82 -9.75 -9.20
CA PHE A 117 13.21 -10.60 -8.21
C PHE A 117 13.65 -12.04 -8.43
N VAL A 118 13.85 -12.79 -7.34
CA VAL A 118 14.46 -14.13 -7.36
C VAL A 118 13.62 -15.14 -8.19
N ILE A 119 12.32 -14.88 -8.33
CA ILE A 119 11.37 -15.77 -8.99
C ILE A 119 10.58 -14.99 -10.03
N ASN A 120 10.51 -15.51 -11.26
CA ASN A 120 9.71 -14.90 -12.32
C ASN A 120 8.22 -15.13 -12.09
N GLY A 121 7.42 -14.08 -12.18
CA GLY A 121 5.98 -14.16 -12.03
C GLY A 121 5.35 -12.89 -11.47
N LYS A 122 4.03 -12.91 -11.31
CA LYS A 122 3.26 -11.87 -10.63
C LYS A 122 2.93 -12.34 -9.22
N PHE A 123 3.39 -11.63 -8.22
CA PHE A 123 3.24 -11.99 -6.82
C PHE A 123 2.56 -10.85 -6.06
N TYR A 124 1.38 -11.12 -5.53
CA TYR A 124 0.56 -10.15 -4.84
C TYR A 124 0.36 -10.54 -3.38
N ALA A 125 0.67 -9.65 -2.46
CA ALA A 125 0.28 -9.77 -1.06
C ALA A 125 -1.05 -9.04 -0.84
N PHE A 126 -2.02 -9.69 -0.21
CA PHE A 126 -3.27 -9.05 0.17
C PHE A 126 -3.37 -8.94 1.68
N ASP A 127 -3.64 -7.74 2.14
CA ASP A 127 -3.87 -7.47 3.55
C ASP A 127 -4.76 -6.23 3.74
N SER A 128 -5.18 -5.98 4.96
CA SER A 128 -5.96 -4.80 5.33
C SER A 128 -5.36 -4.07 6.52
N THR A 129 -5.62 -2.78 6.58
CA THR A 129 -5.27 -2.01 7.75
C THR A 129 -6.48 -1.23 8.25
N THR A 130 -6.73 -1.28 9.56
CA THR A 130 -7.77 -0.49 10.20
C THR A 130 -7.22 0.86 10.60
N ILE A 131 -8.01 1.91 10.36
CA ILE A 131 -7.77 3.27 10.81
C ILE A 131 -8.91 3.62 11.75
N ASP A 132 -8.58 3.78 13.04
CA ASP A 132 -9.56 4.13 14.06
C ASP A 132 -9.99 5.59 13.90
N LEU A 133 -11.30 5.84 14.03
CA LEU A 133 -11.93 7.15 13.92
C LEU A 133 -12.74 7.47 15.18
N CYS A 134 -12.74 8.73 15.56
CA CYS A 134 -13.61 9.21 16.62
C CYS A 134 -15.07 9.20 16.15
N LEU A 135 -15.92 8.35 16.75
CA LEU A 135 -17.30 8.15 16.32
C LEU A 135 -18.12 9.44 16.31
N SER A 136 -17.89 10.35 17.26
CA SER A 136 -18.62 11.63 17.34
C SER A 136 -18.32 12.59 16.18
N LEU A 137 -17.19 12.38 15.48
CA LEU A 137 -16.80 13.16 14.30
C LEU A 137 -17.06 12.43 12.98
N TYR A 138 -17.15 11.10 13.01
CA TYR A 138 -17.26 10.22 11.83
C TYR A 138 -18.43 9.24 12.00
N GLU A 139 -19.64 9.76 12.15
CA GLU A 139 -20.86 8.96 12.39
C GLU A 139 -21.12 7.94 11.27
N TRP A 140 -20.74 8.25 10.05
CA TRP A 140 -20.88 7.39 8.87
C TRP A 140 -19.99 6.14 8.95
N ALA A 141 -18.86 6.19 9.70
CA ALA A 141 -17.88 5.09 9.79
C ALA A 141 -18.07 4.25 11.07
N ARG A 142 -19.30 4.05 11.53
CA ARG A 142 -19.59 3.29 12.76
C ARG A 142 -19.08 1.86 12.67
N PHE A 143 -18.21 1.47 13.62
CA PHE A 143 -17.61 0.14 13.71
C PHE A 143 -18.15 -0.66 14.91
N ARG A 144 -18.20 -0.04 16.09
CA ARG A 144 -18.74 -0.60 17.33
C ARG A 144 -19.62 0.44 18.01
N LYS A 145 -20.29 0.06 19.12
CA LYS A 145 -21.15 1.02 19.89
C LYS A 145 -20.44 2.34 20.23
N THR A 146 -19.12 2.29 20.46
CA THR A 146 -18.30 3.43 20.93
C THR A 146 -17.14 3.78 20.02
N LYS A 147 -16.95 3.09 18.88
CA LYS A 147 -15.81 3.31 17.96
C LYS A 147 -16.27 3.43 16.54
N GLY A 148 -15.67 4.39 15.82
CA GLY A 148 -15.68 4.48 14.37
C GLY A 148 -14.38 3.90 13.78
N GLY A 149 -14.40 3.55 12.51
CA GLY A 149 -13.21 3.11 11.81
C GLY A 149 -13.48 2.76 10.36
N ILE A 150 -12.44 2.82 9.57
CA ILE A 150 -12.41 2.33 8.20
C ILE A 150 -11.31 1.29 8.04
N LYS A 151 -11.46 0.44 7.04
CA LYS A 151 -10.41 -0.47 6.57
C LYS A 151 -9.96 -0.09 5.18
N VAL A 152 -8.67 -0.15 4.98
CA VAL A 152 -8.05 -0.02 3.66
C VAL A 152 -7.49 -1.39 3.30
N HIS A 153 -8.19 -2.09 2.41
CA HIS A 153 -7.75 -3.37 1.87
C HIS A 153 -6.85 -3.10 0.67
N THR A 154 -5.71 -3.76 0.61
CA THR A 154 -4.71 -3.50 -0.42
C THR A 154 -4.21 -4.80 -1.01
N LEU A 155 -4.27 -4.90 -2.33
CA LEU A 155 -3.49 -5.86 -3.09
C LEU A 155 -2.17 -5.18 -3.46
N PHE A 156 -1.06 -5.75 -3.05
CA PHE A 156 0.27 -5.15 -3.15
C PHE A 156 1.18 -6.04 -3.98
N ASP A 157 1.73 -5.50 -5.05
CA ASP A 157 2.72 -6.19 -5.86
C ASP A 157 4.08 -6.19 -5.12
N VAL A 158 4.53 -7.36 -4.72
CA VAL A 158 5.76 -7.51 -3.92
C VAL A 158 7.02 -7.29 -4.74
N VAL A 159 6.97 -7.44 -6.06
CA VAL A 159 8.10 -7.23 -6.97
C VAL A 159 8.34 -5.72 -7.15
N THR A 160 7.33 -5.00 -7.61
CA THR A 160 7.43 -3.56 -7.86
C THR A 160 7.34 -2.73 -6.58
N GLN A 161 6.86 -3.31 -5.49
CA GLN A 161 6.55 -2.64 -4.22
C GLN A 161 5.56 -1.48 -4.40
N ILE A 162 4.54 -1.70 -5.23
CA ILE A 162 3.48 -0.74 -5.52
C ILE A 162 2.13 -1.40 -5.24
N PRO A 163 1.17 -0.69 -4.58
CA PRO A 163 -0.19 -1.20 -4.47
C PRO A 163 -0.82 -1.30 -5.87
N VAL A 164 -1.58 -2.36 -6.14
CA VAL A 164 -2.28 -2.56 -7.43
C VAL A 164 -3.78 -2.38 -7.31
N TYR A 165 -4.33 -2.64 -6.13
CA TYR A 165 -5.75 -2.48 -5.84
C TYR A 165 -5.96 -1.98 -4.43
N ILE A 166 -6.86 -1.02 -4.28
CA ILE A 166 -7.23 -0.41 -2.99
C ILE A 166 -8.75 -0.41 -2.87
N HIS A 167 -9.24 -1.00 -1.79
CA HIS A 167 -10.65 -0.99 -1.45
C HIS A 167 -10.87 -0.44 -0.04
N ILE A 168 -11.68 0.62 0.07
CA ILE A 168 -11.93 1.31 1.34
C ILE A 168 -13.33 0.92 1.81
N THR A 169 -13.41 0.30 3.00
CA THR A 169 -14.67 -0.12 3.60
C THR A 169 -14.83 0.43 5.01
N GLU A 170 -16.06 0.40 5.52
CA GLU A 170 -16.28 0.58 6.95
C GLU A 170 -15.61 -0.57 7.73
N ALA A 171 -15.04 -0.27 8.90
CA ALA A 171 -14.30 -1.27 9.69
C ALA A 171 -15.18 -2.43 10.21
N LYS A 172 -16.52 -2.32 10.13
CA LYS A 172 -17.45 -3.42 10.45
C LYS A 172 -17.42 -4.57 9.44
N ILE A 173 -16.99 -4.30 8.20
CA ILE A 173 -16.91 -5.30 7.15
C ILE A 173 -15.78 -6.28 7.48
N HIS A 174 -16.08 -7.58 7.41
CA HIS A 174 -15.09 -8.61 7.69
C HIS A 174 -14.05 -8.67 6.56
N ASP A 175 -12.76 -8.81 6.91
CA ASP A 175 -11.65 -8.76 5.95
C ASP A 175 -11.78 -9.81 4.84
N MET A 176 -12.29 -11.00 5.15
CA MET A 176 -12.52 -12.05 4.15
C MET A 176 -13.48 -11.65 3.02
N ASN A 177 -14.44 -10.75 3.29
CA ASN A 177 -15.38 -10.31 2.26
C ASN A 177 -14.70 -9.48 1.17
N ALA A 178 -13.65 -8.75 1.52
CA ALA A 178 -12.87 -7.99 0.56
C ALA A 178 -12.09 -8.86 -0.44
N MET A 179 -11.94 -10.16 -0.17
CA MET A 179 -11.38 -11.10 -1.15
C MET A 179 -12.27 -11.26 -2.39
N ASP A 180 -13.59 -11.06 -2.25
CA ASP A 180 -14.54 -11.20 -3.36
C ASP A 180 -14.44 -10.02 -4.36
N ASP A 181 -13.87 -8.89 -3.92
CA ASP A 181 -13.71 -7.67 -4.72
C ASP A 181 -12.34 -7.60 -5.42
N ILE A 182 -11.42 -8.54 -5.16
CA ILE A 182 -10.09 -8.55 -5.77
C ILE A 182 -10.22 -8.89 -7.26
N PRO A 183 -9.63 -8.09 -8.18
CA PRO A 183 -9.55 -8.40 -9.58
C PRO A 183 -8.48 -9.48 -9.83
N TYR A 184 -8.82 -10.74 -9.59
CA TYR A 184 -7.88 -11.85 -9.78
C TYR A 184 -7.45 -12.00 -11.23
N GLU A 185 -6.13 -12.13 -11.46
CA GLU A 185 -5.52 -12.36 -12.76
C GLU A 185 -5.07 -13.82 -12.88
N PRO A 186 -5.23 -14.47 -14.04
CA PRO A 186 -4.68 -15.81 -14.28
C PRO A 186 -3.16 -15.84 -14.13
N TYR A 187 -2.63 -16.98 -13.70
CA TYR A 187 -1.19 -17.24 -13.55
C TYR A 187 -0.47 -16.35 -12.53
N ALA A 188 -1.19 -15.65 -11.66
CA ALA A 188 -0.62 -14.86 -10.59
C ALA A 188 -0.62 -15.63 -9.27
N PHE A 189 0.24 -15.22 -8.35
CA PHE A 189 0.32 -15.75 -6.99
C PHE A 189 -0.28 -14.74 -6.01
N TYR A 190 -1.18 -15.21 -5.17
CA TYR A 190 -1.83 -14.40 -4.13
C TYR A 190 -1.42 -14.90 -2.74
N ILE A 191 -0.81 -14.04 -1.96
CA ILE A 191 -0.26 -14.35 -0.65
C ILE A 191 -1.17 -13.75 0.42
N PHE A 192 -1.71 -14.60 1.29
CA PHE A 192 -2.68 -14.21 2.31
C PHE A 192 -2.20 -14.55 3.71
N ASP A 193 -2.59 -13.73 4.69
CA ASP A 193 -2.45 -14.13 6.08
C ASP A 193 -3.51 -15.16 6.48
N LYS A 194 -3.27 -15.83 7.62
CA LYS A 194 -4.16 -16.83 8.22
C LYS A 194 -5.61 -16.31 8.44
N GLY A 195 -5.77 -14.99 8.62
CA GLY A 195 -7.07 -14.35 8.75
C GLY A 195 -7.99 -14.50 7.53
N TYR A 196 -7.42 -14.66 6.35
CA TYR A 196 -8.12 -14.82 5.07
C TYR A 196 -8.41 -16.28 4.69
N TYR A 197 -8.31 -17.20 5.63
CA TYR A 197 -8.45 -18.63 5.39
C TYR A 197 -9.93 -18.99 5.12
N ASP A 198 -10.31 -19.02 3.85
CA ASP A 198 -11.59 -19.53 3.36
C ASP A 198 -11.37 -20.42 2.14
N LEU A 199 -11.63 -21.73 2.31
CA LEU A 199 -11.35 -22.73 1.28
C LEU A 199 -12.14 -22.54 -0.01
N ALA A 200 -13.38 -22.01 0.05
CA ALA A 200 -14.17 -21.77 -1.14
C ALA A 200 -13.58 -20.64 -1.99
N ARG A 201 -13.17 -19.55 -1.35
CA ARG A 201 -12.49 -18.43 -2.03
C ARG A 201 -11.13 -18.84 -2.59
N LEU A 202 -10.35 -19.64 -1.83
CA LEU A 202 -9.09 -20.20 -2.32
C LEU A 202 -9.29 -21.13 -3.52
N TYR A 203 -10.39 -21.90 -3.54
CA TYR A 203 -10.73 -22.72 -4.70
C TYR A 203 -11.10 -21.88 -5.92
N THR A 204 -11.81 -20.76 -5.73
CA THR A 204 -12.09 -19.80 -6.82
C THR A 204 -10.79 -19.30 -7.46
N ILE A 205 -9.78 -18.94 -6.65
CA ILE A 205 -8.47 -18.53 -7.16
C ILE A 205 -7.82 -19.65 -7.99
N ALA A 206 -7.86 -20.89 -7.50
CA ALA A 206 -7.32 -22.04 -8.21
C ALA A 206 -8.05 -22.30 -9.55
N THR A 207 -9.39 -22.12 -9.61
CA THR A 207 -10.18 -22.33 -10.83
C THR A 207 -9.93 -21.30 -11.93
N ILE A 208 -9.44 -20.11 -11.57
CA ILE A 208 -9.03 -19.08 -12.54
C ILE A 208 -7.63 -19.40 -13.13
N GLY A 209 -6.97 -20.45 -12.66
CA GLY A 209 -5.60 -20.78 -13.05
C GLY A 209 -4.52 -19.99 -12.31
N SER A 210 -4.87 -19.43 -11.14
CA SER A 210 -3.95 -18.69 -10.29
C SER A 210 -3.51 -19.52 -9.10
N HIS A 211 -2.49 -19.05 -8.41
CA HIS A 211 -1.93 -19.73 -7.25
C HIS A 211 -2.14 -18.91 -5.98
N PHE A 212 -2.21 -19.60 -4.86
CA PHE A 212 -2.24 -18.94 -3.55
C PHE A 212 -1.20 -19.55 -2.59
N ILE A 213 -0.78 -18.75 -1.63
CA ILE A 213 0.04 -19.16 -0.50
C ILE A 213 -0.62 -18.63 0.77
N ILE A 214 -0.97 -19.53 1.71
CA ILE A 214 -1.63 -19.16 2.96
C ILE A 214 -1.13 -20.02 4.11
N ARG A 215 -1.14 -19.47 5.33
CA ARG A 215 -0.82 -20.25 6.53
C ARG A 215 -1.96 -21.21 6.89
N GLN A 216 -1.60 -22.45 7.19
CA GLN A 216 -2.55 -23.47 7.63
C GLN A 216 -3.19 -23.10 8.97
N LYS A 217 -4.51 -23.30 9.10
CA LYS A 217 -5.20 -23.28 10.40
C LYS A 217 -5.02 -24.62 11.10
N SER A 218 -4.86 -24.60 12.43
CA SER A 218 -4.72 -25.81 13.25
C SER A 218 -5.94 -26.77 13.16
N SER A 219 -7.11 -26.20 12.89
CA SER A 219 -8.37 -26.97 12.73
C SER A 219 -8.56 -27.58 11.34
N PHE A 220 -7.59 -27.46 10.43
CA PHE A 220 -7.71 -28.02 9.08
C PHE A 220 -7.40 -29.51 9.08
N ASN A 221 -8.39 -30.32 8.72
CA ASN A 221 -8.29 -31.77 8.62
C ASN A 221 -7.97 -32.19 7.18
N TYR A 222 -6.98 -33.06 7.04
CA TYR A 222 -6.49 -33.57 5.77
C TYR A 222 -5.96 -34.98 5.89
N GLU A 223 -5.85 -35.68 4.77
CA GLU A 223 -5.09 -36.93 4.61
C GLU A 223 -3.87 -36.65 3.73
N VAL A 224 -2.74 -37.26 4.07
CA VAL A 224 -1.53 -37.21 3.24
C VAL A 224 -1.68 -38.20 2.11
N ILE A 225 -1.45 -37.76 0.88
CA ILE A 225 -1.55 -38.60 -0.33
C ILE A 225 -0.15 -39.03 -0.76
N ASP A 226 0.79 -38.08 -0.76
CA ASP A 226 2.16 -38.26 -1.20
C ASP A 226 3.08 -37.26 -0.52
N GLY A 227 4.36 -37.57 -0.44
CA GLY A 227 5.39 -36.72 0.11
C GLY A 227 6.13 -37.37 1.26
N GLU A 228 7.41 -37.06 1.34
CA GLU A 228 8.32 -37.57 2.35
C GLU A 228 8.73 -36.45 3.34
N ASP A 229 9.16 -36.87 4.51
CA ASP A 229 9.89 -35.98 5.42
C ASP A 229 11.22 -35.63 4.74
N VAL A 230 11.52 -34.33 4.65
CA VAL A 230 12.81 -33.88 4.10
C VAL A 230 13.88 -34.14 5.18
N LEU A 231 14.42 -35.36 5.17
CA LEU A 231 15.34 -35.88 6.21
C LEU A 231 16.61 -35.03 6.36
N ASP A 232 17.05 -34.36 5.31
CA ASP A 232 18.30 -33.58 5.35
C ASP A 232 18.12 -32.14 5.80
N GLY A 233 16.87 -31.68 6.05
CA GLY A 233 16.60 -30.28 6.45
C GLY A 233 17.18 -29.23 5.48
N ALA A 234 17.53 -29.66 4.25
CA ALA A 234 18.09 -28.79 3.26
C ALA A 234 17.18 -27.58 3.06
N ASP A 235 17.74 -26.40 3.09
CA ASP A 235 17.00 -25.15 2.90
C ASP A 235 15.93 -24.84 3.98
N ASN A 236 16.02 -25.43 5.19
CA ASN A 236 15.08 -25.27 6.30
C ASN A 236 13.64 -25.76 6.00
N VAL A 237 13.44 -26.54 4.96
CA VAL A 237 12.18 -27.24 4.68
C VAL A 237 12.15 -28.53 5.47
N LEU A 238 11.13 -28.71 6.33
CA LEU A 238 10.97 -29.89 7.16
C LEU A 238 10.08 -30.94 6.50
N LEU A 239 8.98 -30.48 5.83
CA LEU A 239 8.03 -31.35 5.13
C LEU A 239 7.57 -30.71 3.84
N ASP A 240 7.38 -31.52 2.82
CA ASP A 240 6.75 -31.13 1.54
C ASP A 240 5.82 -32.27 1.09
N GLN A 241 4.52 -32.09 1.23
CA GLN A 241 3.54 -33.14 1.12
C GLN A 241 2.36 -32.72 0.25
N MET A 242 1.86 -33.66 -0.57
CA MET A 242 0.56 -33.53 -1.19
C MET A 242 -0.52 -34.05 -0.24
N ILE A 243 -1.55 -33.29 -0.03
CA ILE A 243 -2.63 -33.58 0.89
C ILE A 243 -3.99 -33.41 0.23
N ARG A 244 -4.98 -34.11 0.75
CA ARG A 244 -6.38 -33.98 0.36
C ARG A 244 -7.20 -33.54 1.57
N PRO A 245 -8.03 -32.48 1.42
CA PRO A 245 -8.95 -32.07 2.47
C PRO A 245 -9.91 -33.20 2.88
N VAL A 246 -10.13 -33.38 4.20
CA VAL A 246 -11.02 -34.41 4.75
C VAL A 246 -12.23 -33.74 5.41
N GLY A 247 -13.36 -34.45 5.42
CA GLY A 247 -14.62 -33.98 5.96
C GLY A 247 -15.56 -33.41 4.86
N TYR A 248 -16.86 -33.69 5.02
CA TYR A 248 -17.87 -33.36 4.03
C TYR A 248 -17.88 -31.89 3.61
N HIS A 249 -17.91 -30.98 4.57
CA HIS A 249 -17.95 -29.53 4.31
C HIS A 249 -16.63 -29.01 3.71
N THR A 250 -15.49 -29.55 4.12
CA THR A 250 -14.17 -29.17 3.64
C THR A 250 -13.97 -29.61 2.20
N LYS A 251 -14.29 -30.88 1.88
CA LYS A 251 -14.24 -31.42 0.50
C LYS A 251 -15.17 -30.67 -0.46
N LYS A 252 -16.36 -30.26 0.02
CA LYS A 252 -17.29 -29.47 -0.80
C LYS A 252 -16.75 -28.09 -1.14
N LYS A 253 -16.01 -27.42 -0.22
CA LYS A 253 -15.42 -26.11 -0.43
C LYS A 253 -14.15 -26.16 -1.26
N TYR A 254 -13.33 -27.19 -1.09
CA TYR A 254 -12.08 -27.38 -1.82
C TYR A 254 -11.95 -28.86 -2.21
N PRO A 255 -12.44 -29.26 -3.40
CA PRO A 255 -12.45 -30.66 -3.83
C PRO A 255 -11.10 -31.17 -4.37
N ALA A 256 -10.16 -30.27 -4.64
CA ALA A 256 -8.86 -30.60 -5.20
C ALA A 256 -7.80 -30.86 -4.12
N GLU A 257 -6.67 -31.36 -4.54
CA GLU A 257 -5.49 -31.57 -3.69
C GLU A 257 -4.76 -30.26 -3.44
N LEU A 258 -4.05 -30.21 -2.30
CA LEU A 258 -3.22 -29.09 -1.85
C LEU A 258 -1.82 -29.59 -1.56
N ARG A 259 -0.85 -28.71 -1.71
CA ARG A 259 0.50 -28.92 -1.26
C ARG A 259 0.67 -28.27 0.12
N ARG A 260 1.21 -29.01 1.06
CA ARG A 260 1.48 -28.61 2.43
C ARG A 260 2.97 -28.58 2.65
N ILE A 261 3.50 -27.42 3.03
CA ILE A 261 4.92 -27.19 3.25
C ILE A 261 5.12 -26.77 4.70
N VAL A 262 6.04 -27.45 5.40
CA VAL A 262 6.48 -27.07 6.74
C VAL A 262 7.90 -26.53 6.64
N TYR A 263 8.07 -25.29 7.08
CA TYR A 263 9.32 -24.56 6.96
C TYR A 263 9.75 -24.01 8.32
N TYR A 264 11.00 -24.21 8.69
CA TYR A 264 11.61 -23.61 9.87
C TYR A 264 12.26 -22.27 9.48
N ALA A 265 11.82 -21.18 10.09
CA ALA A 265 12.41 -19.85 9.91
C ALA A 265 13.49 -19.61 10.98
N PRO A 266 14.80 -19.68 10.64
CA PRO A 266 15.89 -19.54 11.63
C PRO A 266 15.88 -18.17 12.31
N ASP A 267 15.61 -17.12 11.55
CA ASP A 267 15.58 -15.73 12.03
C ASP A 267 14.55 -15.54 13.16
N LEU A 268 13.43 -16.26 13.07
CA LEU A 268 12.32 -16.19 14.01
C LEU A 268 12.30 -17.33 15.02
N LYS A 269 13.19 -18.32 14.87
CA LYS A 269 13.23 -19.58 15.66
C LYS A 269 11.86 -20.25 15.74
N ARG A 270 11.14 -20.27 14.61
CA ARG A 270 9.74 -20.71 14.55
C ARG A 270 9.44 -21.51 13.28
N THR A 271 8.54 -22.47 13.42
CA THR A 271 8.06 -23.29 12.30
C THR A 271 6.75 -22.72 11.76
N PHE A 272 6.65 -22.64 10.45
CA PHE A 272 5.46 -22.24 9.71
C PHE A 272 4.96 -23.38 8.84
N THR A 273 3.65 -23.47 8.71
CA THR A 273 3.01 -24.41 7.78
C THR A 273 2.20 -23.64 6.75
N PHE A 274 2.53 -23.86 5.50
CA PHE A 274 1.88 -23.23 4.35
C PHE A 274 1.04 -24.22 3.58
N LEU A 275 -0.08 -23.74 3.02
CA LEU A 275 -0.89 -24.43 2.03
C LEU A 275 -0.84 -23.64 0.72
N THR A 276 -0.71 -24.37 -0.39
CA THR A 276 -0.71 -23.82 -1.74
C THR A 276 -1.28 -24.82 -2.74
N ASN A 277 -1.81 -24.34 -3.85
CA ASN A 277 -2.16 -25.16 -5.01
C ASN A 277 -1.02 -25.23 -6.05
N ASN A 278 0.09 -24.53 -5.83
CA ASN A 278 1.24 -24.57 -6.75
C ASN A 278 2.09 -25.80 -6.47
N ARG A 279 2.44 -26.52 -7.55
CA ARG A 279 3.24 -27.76 -7.53
C ARG A 279 4.62 -27.61 -8.16
N GLU A 280 4.89 -26.46 -8.79
CA GLU A 280 6.08 -26.24 -9.62
C GLU A 280 7.23 -25.59 -8.87
N LEU A 281 6.92 -24.56 -8.04
CA LEU A 281 7.93 -23.85 -7.28
C LEU A 281 8.54 -24.73 -6.20
N LYS A 282 9.82 -24.52 -5.91
CA LYS A 282 10.49 -25.19 -4.79
C LYS A 282 9.83 -24.79 -3.45
N ALA A 283 9.79 -25.69 -2.49
CA ALA A 283 9.19 -25.43 -1.18
C ALA A 283 9.83 -24.24 -0.46
N LYS A 284 11.15 -24.06 -0.60
CA LYS A 284 11.89 -22.89 -0.09
C LYS A 284 11.37 -21.59 -0.71
N ASP A 285 11.12 -21.58 -2.02
CA ASP A 285 10.65 -20.39 -2.73
C ASP A 285 9.25 -19.98 -2.27
N ILE A 286 8.36 -20.95 -2.01
CA ILE A 286 7.04 -20.70 -1.41
C ILE A 286 7.17 -20.03 -0.04
N ALA A 287 8.11 -20.50 0.80
CA ALA A 287 8.35 -19.91 2.12
C ALA A 287 8.93 -18.48 2.02
N LEU A 288 9.85 -18.24 1.07
CA LEU A 288 10.42 -16.92 0.81
C LEU A 288 9.35 -15.95 0.27
N LEU A 289 8.50 -16.39 -0.66
CA LEU A 289 7.37 -15.60 -1.16
C LEU A 289 6.41 -15.22 -0.01
N TYR A 290 6.14 -16.14 0.91
CA TYR A 290 5.32 -15.81 2.06
C TYR A 290 5.97 -14.76 2.98
N LYS A 291 7.30 -14.77 3.12
CA LYS A 291 8.04 -13.73 3.86
C LYS A 291 7.80 -12.36 3.24
N GLU A 292 7.74 -12.26 1.91
CA GLU A 292 7.51 -11.00 1.20
C GLU A 292 6.13 -10.37 1.47
N ARG A 293 5.14 -11.12 1.99
CA ARG A 293 3.86 -10.57 2.44
C ARG A 293 4.03 -9.40 3.41
N TRP A 294 5.12 -9.41 4.20
CA TRP A 294 5.40 -8.33 5.14
C TRP A 294 5.53 -6.94 4.48
N GLN A 295 5.82 -6.87 3.21
CA GLN A 295 5.95 -5.59 2.50
C GLN A 295 4.65 -4.78 2.47
N VAL A 296 3.48 -5.44 2.43
CA VAL A 296 2.20 -4.72 2.53
C VAL A 296 2.00 -4.07 3.90
N GLU A 297 2.49 -4.70 4.96
CA GLU A 297 2.45 -4.12 6.32
C GLU A 297 3.40 -2.92 6.45
N LEU A 298 4.58 -2.99 5.82
CA LEU A 298 5.51 -1.85 5.72
C LEU A 298 4.86 -0.69 4.94
N PHE A 299 4.19 -0.98 3.82
CA PHE A 299 3.42 0.01 3.08
C PHE A 299 2.35 0.67 3.96
N PHE A 300 1.56 -0.10 4.73
CA PHE A 300 0.57 0.47 5.65
C PHE A 300 1.19 1.33 6.75
N ARG A 301 2.29 0.89 7.33
CA ARG A 301 3.03 1.69 8.29
C ARG A 301 3.45 3.01 7.67
N TRP A 302 3.93 2.95 6.44
CA TRP A 302 4.43 4.07 5.69
C TRP A 302 3.33 5.12 5.42
N ILE A 303 2.18 4.73 4.87
CA ILE A 303 1.09 5.68 4.62
C ILE A 303 0.49 6.25 5.91
N LYS A 304 0.43 5.46 6.98
CA LYS A 304 -0.09 5.91 8.28
C LYS A 304 0.82 6.92 8.96
N LEU A 305 2.13 6.69 8.97
CA LEU A 305 3.07 7.51 9.71
C LEU A 305 3.53 8.72 8.93
N HIS A 306 3.88 8.53 7.66
CA HIS A 306 4.51 9.57 6.86
C HIS A 306 3.54 10.38 6.01
N LEU A 307 2.42 9.79 5.59
CA LEU A 307 1.40 10.51 4.84
C LEU A 307 0.18 10.89 5.67
N ARG A 308 0.31 10.78 6.98
CA ARG A 308 -0.69 11.27 7.97
C ARG A 308 -2.10 10.72 7.79
N VAL A 309 -2.22 9.50 7.29
CA VAL A 309 -3.54 8.84 7.14
C VAL A 309 -4.16 8.44 8.49
N LYS A 310 -3.46 8.65 9.61
CA LYS A 310 -4.03 8.51 10.97
C LYS A 310 -4.89 9.69 11.39
N SER A 311 -4.58 10.91 10.92
CA SER A 311 -5.27 12.15 11.28
C SER A 311 -5.91 12.72 10.03
N PHE A 312 -7.21 12.46 9.86
CA PHE A 312 -7.92 12.99 8.71
C PHE A 312 -8.21 14.50 8.89
N TRP A 313 -8.02 15.22 7.80
CA TRP A 313 -8.18 16.68 7.76
C TRP A 313 -9.62 17.13 7.48
N GLY A 314 -10.53 16.18 7.30
CA GLY A 314 -11.96 16.39 7.16
C GLY A 314 -12.71 15.17 7.68
N ASN A 315 -13.94 15.37 8.12
CA ASN A 315 -14.76 14.33 8.76
C ASN A 315 -15.81 13.69 7.83
N THR A 316 -15.98 14.17 6.62
CA THR A 316 -16.86 13.53 5.64
C THR A 316 -16.17 12.32 5.01
N GLU A 317 -16.96 11.33 4.58
CA GLU A 317 -16.44 10.16 3.86
C GLU A 317 -15.64 10.59 2.62
N ASN A 318 -16.15 11.59 1.90
CA ASN A 318 -15.49 12.13 0.73
C ASN A 318 -14.10 12.70 1.03
N ALA A 319 -13.97 13.50 2.09
CA ALA A 319 -12.69 14.06 2.52
C ALA A 319 -11.67 12.99 2.93
N VAL A 320 -12.13 11.95 3.64
CA VAL A 320 -11.31 10.81 4.03
C VAL A 320 -10.80 10.06 2.80
N ARG A 321 -11.67 9.76 1.84
CA ARG A 321 -11.29 9.08 0.58
C ARG A 321 -10.30 9.92 -0.23
N ILE A 322 -10.53 11.23 -0.39
CA ILE A 322 -9.59 12.15 -1.06
C ILE A 322 -8.21 12.07 -0.40
N GLN A 323 -8.14 12.13 0.93
CA GLN A 323 -6.85 12.10 1.63
C GLN A 323 -6.11 10.77 1.45
N ILE A 324 -6.82 9.64 1.47
CA ILE A 324 -6.22 8.31 1.24
C ILE A 324 -5.70 8.20 -0.19
N TYR A 325 -6.51 8.52 -1.21
CA TYR A 325 -6.07 8.42 -2.60
C TYR A 325 -4.95 9.40 -2.93
N THR A 326 -4.97 10.60 -2.35
CA THR A 326 -3.84 11.53 -2.45
C THR A 326 -2.57 10.94 -1.82
N ALA A 327 -2.66 10.27 -0.67
CA ALA A 327 -1.53 9.61 -0.03
C ALA A 327 -0.95 8.49 -0.90
N ILE A 328 -1.81 7.70 -1.55
CA ILE A 328 -1.39 6.65 -2.48
C ILE A 328 -0.69 7.26 -3.71
N ALA A 329 -1.26 8.32 -4.29
CA ALA A 329 -0.64 9.04 -5.41
C ALA A 329 0.72 9.65 -5.01
N THR A 330 0.84 10.16 -3.77
CA THR A 330 2.10 10.68 -3.22
C THR A 330 3.14 9.57 -3.04
N TYR A 331 2.73 8.39 -2.57
CA TYR A 331 3.60 7.21 -2.49
C TYR A 331 4.15 6.84 -3.88
N CYS A 332 3.28 6.74 -4.87
CA CYS A 332 3.67 6.43 -6.23
C CYS A 332 4.57 7.52 -6.84
N LEU A 333 4.31 8.80 -6.55
CA LEU A 333 5.19 9.89 -6.96
C LEU A 333 6.61 9.72 -6.42
N VAL A 334 6.76 9.42 -5.13
CA VAL A 334 8.08 9.20 -4.52
C VAL A 334 8.77 7.98 -5.15
N ALA A 335 8.02 6.91 -5.44
CA ALA A 335 8.55 5.72 -6.12
C ALA A 335 9.03 6.01 -7.55
N ILE A 336 8.31 6.86 -8.29
CA ILE A 336 8.70 7.31 -9.63
C ILE A 336 9.96 8.17 -9.57
N VAL A 337 10.03 9.10 -8.62
CA VAL A 337 11.20 9.96 -8.42
C VAL A 337 12.44 9.14 -8.04
N GLU A 338 12.29 8.18 -7.14
CA GLU A 338 13.38 7.26 -6.77
C GLU A 338 13.95 6.55 -7.99
N HIS A 339 13.09 6.01 -8.83
CA HIS A 339 13.49 5.31 -10.06
C HIS A 339 14.12 6.29 -11.07
N ASP A 340 13.40 7.36 -11.47
CA ASP A 340 13.83 8.24 -12.57
C ASP A 340 15.07 9.08 -12.24
N CYS A 341 15.28 9.37 -10.93
CA CYS A 341 16.49 10.03 -10.46
C CYS A 341 17.62 9.05 -10.12
N GLN A 342 17.36 7.72 -10.17
CA GLN A 342 18.34 6.67 -9.85
C GLN A 342 18.94 6.87 -8.44
N LEU A 343 18.07 7.07 -7.44
CA LEU A 343 18.53 7.45 -6.10
C LEU A 343 19.15 6.30 -5.32
N ASN A 344 18.97 5.04 -5.77
CA ASN A 344 19.51 3.81 -5.14
C ASN A 344 19.24 3.74 -3.64
N ARG A 345 18.04 4.13 -3.23
CA ARG A 345 17.57 4.16 -1.84
C ARG A 345 16.19 3.54 -1.76
N SER A 346 15.82 3.04 -0.60
CA SER A 346 14.44 2.61 -0.38
C SER A 346 13.48 3.82 -0.49
N THR A 347 12.26 3.57 -0.99
CA THR A 347 11.20 4.60 -1.08
C THR A 347 10.97 5.30 0.27
N PHE A 348 11.14 4.57 1.37
CA PHE A 348 11.06 5.09 2.73
C PHE A 348 12.14 6.14 3.02
N ASN A 349 13.41 5.85 2.72
CA ASN A 349 14.52 6.78 2.93
C ASN A 349 14.39 8.00 2.04
N VAL A 350 13.96 7.81 0.79
CA VAL A 350 13.69 8.94 -0.13
C VAL A 350 12.64 9.87 0.46
N LEU A 351 11.50 9.34 0.92
CA LEU A 351 10.47 10.15 1.53
C LEU A 351 10.98 10.91 2.77
N ARG A 352 11.70 10.22 3.64
CA ARG A 352 12.20 10.81 4.88
C ARG A 352 13.10 12.03 4.59
N VAL A 353 13.99 11.93 3.61
CA VAL A 353 14.85 13.07 3.20
C VAL A 353 14.00 14.16 2.57
N LEU A 354 13.11 13.80 1.62
CA LEU A 354 12.25 14.76 0.94
C LEU A 354 11.36 15.53 1.92
N SER A 355 10.81 14.87 2.95
CA SER A 355 9.91 15.51 3.92
C SER A 355 10.57 16.68 4.69
N HIS A 356 11.87 16.65 4.88
CA HIS A 356 12.61 17.71 5.55
C HIS A 356 13.19 18.76 4.60
N SER A 357 13.17 18.52 3.29
CA SER A 357 13.86 19.34 2.29
C SER A 357 12.92 20.01 1.27
N LEU A 358 11.60 19.92 1.44
CA LEU A 358 10.63 20.40 0.44
C LEU A 358 10.81 21.87 0.03
N LEU A 359 11.29 22.71 0.94
CA LEU A 359 11.48 24.14 0.76
C LEU A 359 12.94 24.53 0.46
N ASP A 360 13.82 23.54 0.30
CA ASP A 360 15.20 23.77 -0.12
C ASP A 360 15.28 23.97 -1.64
N LYS A 361 16.33 24.64 -2.10
CA LYS A 361 16.63 24.86 -3.51
C LYS A 361 17.72 23.95 -4.05
N THR A 362 17.92 22.82 -3.40
CA THR A 362 18.89 21.79 -3.80
C THR A 362 18.25 20.89 -4.86
N SER A 363 19.04 20.40 -5.81
CA SER A 363 18.58 19.37 -6.75
C SER A 363 18.22 18.09 -5.99
N ILE A 364 17.14 17.40 -6.40
CA ILE A 364 16.77 16.11 -5.77
C ILE A 364 17.96 15.15 -5.82
N ARG A 365 18.69 15.06 -6.92
CA ARG A 365 19.87 14.18 -7.03
C ARG A 365 20.96 14.55 -6.03
N ASP A 366 21.22 15.85 -5.85
CA ASP A 366 22.27 16.32 -4.94
C ASP A 366 21.94 16.06 -3.47
N LEU A 367 20.65 16.03 -3.09
CA LEU A 367 20.21 15.65 -1.75
C LEU A 367 20.64 14.22 -1.36
N PHE A 368 20.78 13.34 -2.35
CA PHE A 368 21.10 11.94 -2.13
C PHE A 368 22.54 11.57 -2.49
N SER A 369 23.31 12.47 -3.14
CA SER A 369 24.68 12.22 -3.55
C SER A 369 25.68 12.23 -2.38
N ASN A 370 25.42 13.03 -1.35
CA ASN A 370 26.33 13.24 -0.21
C ASN A 370 25.96 12.43 1.04
N SER A 371 24.85 11.74 1.03
CA SER A 371 24.49 10.83 2.12
C SER A 371 25.19 9.50 1.89
N GLU A 372 26.36 9.28 2.50
CA GLU A 372 26.82 7.92 2.79
C GLU A 372 25.64 7.15 3.39
N SER A 373 25.52 5.88 3.03
CA SER A 373 24.44 4.99 3.46
C SER A 373 24.09 5.21 4.94
N LEU A 374 23.14 6.10 5.20
CA LEU A 374 22.44 6.09 6.47
C LEU A 374 21.79 4.72 6.54
N ASP A 375 22.52 3.86 7.20
CA ASP A 375 22.28 2.51 7.61
C ASP A 375 20.94 1.91 7.14
N ASP A 376 20.99 1.06 6.13
CA ASP A 376 19.94 0.09 5.83
C ASP A 376 19.64 -0.82 7.05
N ARG A 377 20.48 -0.79 8.10
CA ARG A 377 20.28 -1.42 9.40
C ARG A 377 18.99 -1.01 10.11
N TYR A 378 18.45 0.20 9.85
CA TYR A 378 17.13 0.57 10.37
C TYR A 378 15.97 -0.19 9.71
N ILE A 379 16.18 -0.72 8.49
CA ILE A 379 15.20 -1.62 7.86
C ILE A 379 15.35 -3.01 8.46
N GLU A 380 16.57 -3.46 8.77
CA GLU A 380 16.82 -4.70 9.49
C GLU A 380 16.30 -4.64 10.93
N ASP A 381 16.48 -3.54 11.65
CA ASP A 381 15.87 -3.33 12.98
C ASP A 381 14.35 -3.22 12.92
N CYS A 382 13.77 -2.66 11.84
CA CYS A 382 12.32 -2.73 11.62
C CYS A 382 11.84 -4.13 11.20
N SER A 383 12.67 -4.94 10.59
CA SER A 383 12.39 -6.37 10.33
C SER A 383 12.56 -7.23 11.58
N GLN A 384 13.34 -6.77 12.57
CA GLN A 384 13.56 -7.39 13.88
C GLN A 384 12.60 -6.92 14.97
N LEU A 385 11.80 -5.86 14.73
CA LEU A 385 10.69 -5.52 15.62
C LEU A 385 9.73 -6.70 15.64
N LYS A 386 9.85 -7.44 16.75
CA LYS A 386 9.10 -8.61 17.20
C LYS A 386 7.77 -8.71 16.47
N PHE A 387 7.61 -9.78 15.74
CA PHE A 387 6.34 -10.32 15.33
C PHE A 387 5.50 -10.59 16.59
N ASP A 388 4.86 -9.58 17.14
CA ASP A 388 3.74 -9.77 18.02
C ASP A 388 2.57 -10.22 17.15
N PHE A 389 2.59 -11.50 16.83
CA PHE A 389 1.43 -12.20 16.34
C PHE A 389 0.41 -12.21 17.47
N VAL A 390 -0.47 -11.22 17.48
CA VAL A 390 -1.70 -11.32 18.24
C VAL A 390 -2.45 -12.54 17.71
N CYS A 391 -2.69 -13.46 18.61
CA CYS A 391 -3.39 -14.74 18.44
C CYS A 391 -4.74 -14.61 17.78
#